data_15779a08d8f05d26a9c5023ca2c2b7b2
#
_entry.id   15779a08d8f05d26a9c5023ca2c2b7b2
#
_cell.length_a   1.000
_cell.length_b   1.000
_cell.length_c   1.000
_cell.angle_alpha   90.00
_cell.angle_beta   90.00
_cell.angle_gamma   90.00
#
_symmetry.space_group_name_H-M   'P 1'
#
loop_
_entity.id
_entity.type
_entity.pdbx_description
1 polymer ?
#
loop_
_entity_poly.entity_id
_entity_poly.type
_entity_poly.pdbx_seq_one_letter_code
_entity_poly.pdbx_strand_id
1 'polypeptide(L)'
;MLKRFKKYFVSNYERLKLSMSLMLGILALIFLIFYLAGCFLKLWTYNIYDLVFNPLAGSIIVTVPVFTMIIILKFMNYYKTRILFCRIVKYHRDKVSFFLKKDDGGSPDNEIKYILLGNYKGSAFRFAYSLGKTLMISLLTDINDSDVFQFNSLPGKLRLNGIHFNGYGLSLEIRKPNTSQSLSTIPQKLDKLINDFELVMKYSEANPKAKHAL
;
A
#
# COMPACT_ATOMS: atom_id res chain seq x y z
N MET A 1 2.41 -4.76 -23.19
CA MET A 1 2.63 -3.71 -22.22
C MET A 1 1.63 -2.55 -22.37
N LEU A 2 1.45 -1.99 -23.57
CA LEU A 2 0.56 -0.85 -23.85
C LEU A 2 -0.90 -1.06 -23.46
N LYS A 3 -1.52 -2.22 -23.79
CA LYS A 3 -2.89 -2.56 -23.38
C LYS A 3 -3.08 -2.56 -21.85
N ARG A 4 -2.05 -2.98 -21.10
CA ARG A 4 -2.08 -3.01 -19.61
C ARG A 4 -1.91 -1.61 -19.03
N PHE A 5 -1.06 -0.80 -19.63
CA PHE A 5 -0.92 0.60 -19.27
C PHE A 5 -2.23 1.36 -19.50
N LYS A 6 -2.87 1.19 -20.67
CA LYS A 6 -4.18 1.79 -20.95
C LYS A 6 -5.24 1.37 -19.89
N LYS A 7 -5.29 0.08 -19.52
CA LYS A 7 -6.22 -0.41 -18.50
C LYS A 7 -5.95 0.21 -17.12
N TYR A 8 -4.68 0.31 -16.73
CA TYR A 8 -4.29 0.97 -15.48
C TYR A 8 -4.69 2.43 -15.48
N PHE A 9 -4.36 3.16 -16.57
CA PHE A 9 -4.67 4.58 -16.70
C PHE A 9 -6.18 4.84 -16.63
N VAL A 10 -6.98 4.11 -17.40
CA VAL A 10 -8.43 4.26 -17.40
C VAL A 10 -9.04 3.98 -16.02
N SER A 11 -8.58 2.93 -15.34
CA SER A 11 -9.11 2.58 -14.02
C SER A 11 -8.72 3.54 -12.90
N ASN A 12 -7.69 4.37 -13.10
CA ASN A 12 -7.24 5.37 -12.12
C ASN A 12 -7.42 6.82 -12.62
N TYR A 13 -8.10 7.01 -13.75
CA TYR A 13 -8.16 8.31 -14.44
C TYR A 13 -8.62 9.45 -13.55
N GLU A 14 -9.74 9.31 -12.85
CA GLU A 14 -10.30 10.36 -12.00
C GLU A 14 -9.36 10.75 -10.86
N ARG A 15 -8.69 9.76 -10.26
CA ARG A 15 -7.72 10.00 -9.18
C ARG A 15 -6.45 10.68 -9.70
N LEU A 16 -5.98 10.25 -10.86
CA LEU A 16 -4.81 10.86 -11.51
C LEU A 16 -5.13 12.31 -11.90
N LYS A 17 -6.33 12.57 -12.44
CA LYS A 17 -6.81 13.90 -12.77
C LYS A 17 -6.85 14.81 -11.53
N LEU A 18 -7.44 14.34 -10.44
CA LEU A 18 -7.51 15.09 -9.18
C LEU A 18 -6.10 15.41 -8.65
N SER A 19 -5.21 14.42 -8.60
CA SER A 19 -3.83 14.60 -8.14
C SER A 19 -3.06 15.60 -9.01
N MET A 20 -3.26 15.56 -10.33
CA MET A 20 -2.65 16.50 -11.26
C MET A 20 -3.17 17.92 -11.06
N SER A 21 -4.49 18.09 -10.88
CA SER A 21 -5.11 19.40 -10.65
C SER A 21 -4.62 20.03 -9.34
N LEU A 22 -4.54 19.25 -8.27
CA LEU A 22 -3.99 19.72 -6.98
C LEU A 22 -2.53 20.13 -7.10
N MET A 23 -1.71 19.33 -7.78
CA MET A 23 -0.29 19.63 -7.98
C MET A 23 -0.10 20.93 -8.81
N LEU A 24 -0.88 21.10 -9.88
CA LEU A 24 -0.89 22.31 -10.67
C LEU A 24 -1.26 23.54 -9.84
N GLY A 25 -2.33 23.45 -9.05
CA GLY A 25 -2.78 24.55 -8.20
C GLY A 25 -1.75 24.96 -7.16
N ILE A 26 -1.14 23.99 -6.47
CA ILE A 26 -0.10 24.26 -5.46
C ILE A 26 1.13 24.90 -6.11
N LEU A 27 1.62 24.38 -7.23
CA LEU A 27 2.78 24.93 -7.91
C LEU A 27 2.50 26.32 -8.50
N ALA A 28 1.30 26.56 -9.06
CA ALA A 28 0.92 27.88 -9.53
C ALA A 28 0.93 28.90 -8.40
N LEU A 29 0.43 28.53 -7.21
CA LEU A 29 0.48 29.39 -6.02
C LEU A 29 1.92 29.68 -5.59
N ILE A 30 2.79 28.65 -5.56
CA ILE A 30 4.21 28.84 -5.21
C ILE A 30 4.88 29.79 -6.20
N PHE A 31 4.72 29.59 -7.50
CA PHE A 31 5.30 30.47 -8.52
C PHE A 31 4.74 31.90 -8.44
N LEU A 32 3.45 32.07 -8.12
CA LEU A 32 2.86 33.39 -7.88
C LEU A 32 3.52 34.09 -6.69
N ILE A 33 3.73 33.37 -5.59
CA ILE A 33 4.41 33.94 -4.41
C ILE A 33 5.84 34.38 -4.78
N PHE A 34 6.58 33.54 -5.51
CA PHE A 34 7.93 33.90 -5.96
C PHE A 34 7.93 35.11 -6.91
N TYR A 35 6.98 35.20 -7.83
CA TYR A 35 6.84 36.33 -8.72
C TYR A 35 6.57 37.63 -7.94
N LEU A 36 5.60 37.61 -7.02
CA LEU A 36 5.28 38.76 -6.18
C LEU A 36 6.47 39.19 -5.31
N ALA A 37 7.19 38.24 -4.73
CA ALA A 37 8.40 38.51 -3.96
C ALA A 37 9.48 39.17 -4.85
N GLY A 38 9.67 38.69 -6.07
CA GLY A 38 10.61 39.30 -7.04
C GLY A 38 10.22 40.75 -7.42
N CYS A 39 8.93 41.00 -7.63
CA CYS A 39 8.43 42.37 -7.87
C CYS A 39 8.63 43.28 -6.64
N PHE A 40 8.35 42.76 -5.43
CA PHE A 40 8.54 43.49 -4.18
C PHE A 40 10.02 43.87 -3.95
N LEU A 41 10.93 42.95 -4.27
CA LEU A 41 12.38 43.18 -4.20
C LEU A 41 12.91 44.06 -5.37
N LYS A 42 12.04 44.58 -6.24
CA LYS A 42 12.39 45.33 -7.45
C LYS A 42 13.32 44.59 -8.42
N LEU A 43 13.34 43.27 -8.37
CA LEU A 43 14.09 42.43 -9.32
C LEU A 43 13.37 42.32 -10.66
N TRP A 44 12.04 42.46 -10.66
CA TRP A 44 11.19 42.37 -11.85
C TRP A 44 10.25 43.56 -11.92
N THR A 45 9.90 43.96 -13.12
CA THR A 45 8.86 44.97 -13.35
C THR A 45 7.48 44.36 -13.20
N TYR A 46 6.59 45.04 -12.49
CA TYR A 46 5.22 44.58 -12.32
C TYR A 46 4.47 44.66 -13.64
N ASN A 47 3.97 43.55 -14.14
CA ASN A 47 3.10 43.46 -15.29
C ASN A 47 1.95 42.49 -14.99
N ILE A 48 0.72 42.92 -15.19
CA ILE A 48 -0.46 42.13 -14.85
C ILE A 48 -0.58 40.85 -15.69
N TYR A 49 -0.10 40.87 -16.93
CA TYR A 49 -0.05 39.66 -17.78
C TYR A 49 0.95 38.66 -17.25
N ASP A 50 2.11 39.11 -16.81
CA ASP A 50 3.15 38.25 -16.26
C ASP A 50 2.74 37.63 -14.90
N LEU A 51 1.88 38.33 -14.15
CA LEU A 51 1.34 37.87 -12.89
C LEU A 51 0.52 36.53 -13.05
N VAL A 52 -0.14 36.39 -14.18
CA VAL A 52 -0.96 35.18 -14.45
C VAL A 52 -0.21 34.19 -15.31
N PHE A 53 0.44 34.64 -16.38
CA PHE A 53 1.08 33.77 -17.36
C PHE A 53 2.33 33.05 -16.82
N ASN A 54 3.21 33.77 -16.14
CA ASN A 54 4.47 33.17 -15.67
C ASN A 54 4.27 32.07 -14.60
N PRO A 55 3.45 32.27 -13.54
CA PRO A 55 3.15 31.21 -12.59
C PRO A 55 2.47 30.01 -13.23
N LEU A 56 1.53 30.23 -14.14
CA LEU A 56 0.81 29.16 -14.82
C LEU A 56 1.75 28.35 -15.75
N ALA A 57 2.53 29.03 -16.59
CA ALA A 57 3.49 28.40 -17.49
C ALA A 57 4.55 27.62 -16.71
N GLY A 58 5.13 28.23 -15.66
CA GLY A 58 6.09 27.56 -14.77
C GLY A 58 5.51 26.33 -14.12
N SER A 59 4.28 26.40 -13.61
CA SER A 59 3.61 25.26 -12.99
C SER A 59 3.38 24.12 -13.99
N ILE A 60 2.99 24.40 -15.22
CA ILE A 60 2.78 23.39 -16.26
C ILE A 60 4.10 22.73 -16.65
N ILE A 61 5.16 23.51 -16.89
CA ILE A 61 6.49 23.03 -17.29
C ILE A 61 7.04 22.04 -16.24
N VAL A 62 6.82 22.31 -14.95
CA VAL A 62 7.28 21.42 -13.88
C VAL A 62 6.31 20.26 -13.65
N THR A 63 5.00 20.51 -13.64
CA THR A 63 4.00 19.49 -13.30
C THR A 63 3.98 18.36 -14.33
N VAL A 64 4.01 18.65 -15.62
CA VAL A 64 3.85 17.64 -16.65
C VAL A 64 4.94 16.56 -16.61
N PRO A 65 6.25 16.89 -16.57
CA PRO A 65 7.30 15.87 -16.47
C PRO A 65 7.25 15.09 -15.15
N VAL A 66 7.08 15.79 -14.03
CA VAL A 66 7.05 15.15 -12.70
C VAL A 66 5.86 14.22 -12.58
N PHE A 67 4.68 14.65 -13.03
CA PHE A 67 3.48 13.82 -12.99
C PHE A 67 3.59 12.61 -13.92
N THR A 68 4.16 12.78 -15.10
CA THR A 68 4.44 11.69 -16.04
C THR A 68 5.36 10.66 -15.39
N MET A 69 6.42 11.10 -14.72
CA MET A 69 7.34 10.21 -13.99
C MET A 69 6.61 9.45 -12.87
N ILE A 70 5.77 10.13 -12.10
CA ILE A 70 4.96 9.51 -11.05
C ILE A 70 4.05 8.42 -11.63
N ILE A 71 3.35 8.70 -12.73
CA ILE A 71 2.48 7.71 -13.41
C ILE A 71 3.28 6.48 -13.83
N ILE A 72 4.45 6.69 -14.43
CA ILE A 72 5.32 5.59 -14.88
C ILE A 72 5.76 4.74 -13.68
N LEU A 73 6.22 5.35 -12.60
CA LEU A 73 6.65 4.64 -11.38
C LEU A 73 5.50 3.85 -10.75
N LYS A 74 4.33 4.44 -10.65
CA LYS A 74 3.12 3.79 -10.12
C LYS A 74 2.69 2.61 -11.01
N PHE A 75 2.70 2.78 -12.33
CA PHE A 75 2.42 1.70 -13.26
C PHE A 75 3.45 0.56 -13.17
N MET A 76 4.73 0.88 -13.06
CA MET A 76 5.78 -0.13 -12.88
C MET A 76 5.57 -0.95 -11.61
N ASN A 77 5.19 -0.28 -10.53
CA ASN A 77 4.90 -0.96 -9.26
C ASN A 77 3.67 -1.88 -9.36
N TYR A 78 2.58 -1.38 -9.94
CA TYR A 78 1.40 -2.18 -10.26
C TYR A 78 1.74 -3.42 -11.11
N TYR A 79 2.57 -3.24 -12.13
CA TYR A 79 2.98 -4.34 -13.01
C TYR A 79 3.84 -5.38 -12.28
N LYS A 80 4.80 -4.94 -11.44
CA LYS A 80 5.62 -5.83 -10.60
C LYS A 80 4.77 -6.63 -9.62
N THR A 81 3.82 -5.98 -8.96
CA THR A 81 2.88 -6.64 -8.03
C THR A 81 2.10 -7.75 -8.71
N ARG A 82 1.59 -7.48 -9.91
CA ARG A 82 0.84 -8.47 -10.68
C ARG A 82 1.71 -9.67 -11.07
N ILE A 83 2.94 -9.44 -11.53
CA ILE A 83 3.88 -10.51 -11.87
C ILE A 83 4.16 -11.38 -10.63
N LEU A 84 4.42 -10.75 -9.49
CA LEU A 84 4.67 -11.47 -8.24
C LEU A 84 3.47 -12.35 -7.86
N PHE A 85 2.25 -11.81 -7.90
CA PHE A 85 1.06 -12.58 -7.57
C PHE A 85 0.82 -13.74 -8.56
N CYS A 86 1.06 -13.53 -9.85
CA CYS A 86 1.00 -14.63 -10.82
C CYS A 86 2.02 -15.73 -10.51
N ARG A 87 3.22 -15.37 -10.04
CA ARG A 87 4.23 -16.36 -9.62
C ARG A 87 3.80 -17.10 -8.36
N ILE A 88 3.29 -16.42 -7.34
CA ILE A 88 2.79 -17.04 -6.11
C ILE A 88 1.69 -18.06 -6.45
N VAL A 89 0.70 -17.66 -7.23
CA VAL A 89 -0.38 -18.54 -7.67
C VAL A 89 0.16 -19.75 -8.41
N LYS A 90 1.08 -19.56 -9.36
CA LYS A 90 1.67 -20.68 -10.12
C LYS A 90 2.45 -21.65 -9.24
N TYR A 91 3.18 -21.14 -8.22
CA TYR A 91 4.00 -21.97 -7.34
C TYR A 91 3.21 -22.78 -6.32
N HIS A 92 2.04 -22.28 -5.90
CA HIS A 92 1.28 -22.86 -4.78
C HIS A 92 -0.15 -23.24 -5.14
N ARG A 93 -0.46 -23.37 -6.42
CA ARG A 93 -1.79 -23.68 -6.93
C ARG A 93 -2.40 -24.92 -6.32
N ASP A 94 -1.57 -25.93 -6.05
CA ASP A 94 -2.02 -27.22 -5.54
C ASP A 94 -2.29 -27.22 -4.02
N LYS A 95 -1.79 -26.21 -3.30
CA LYS A 95 -1.85 -26.14 -1.83
C LYS A 95 -2.76 -25.03 -1.32
N VAL A 96 -2.95 -23.99 -2.11
CA VAL A 96 -3.66 -22.77 -1.71
C VAL A 96 -4.64 -22.38 -2.81
N SER A 97 -5.90 -22.19 -2.45
CA SER A 97 -6.89 -21.62 -3.35
C SER A 97 -6.71 -20.11 -3.39
N PHE A 98 -6.38 -19.55 -4.55
CA PHE A 98 -6.15 -18.14 -4.69
C PHE A 98 -7.21 -17.44 -5.53
N PHE A 99 -7.57 -16.22 -5.13
CA PHE A 99 -8.34 -15.30 -5.96
C PHE A 99 -7.82 -13.88 -5.84
N LEU A 100 -7.72 -13.23 -6.99
CA LEU A 100 -7.23 -11.86 -7.08
C LEU A 100 -8.40 -10.91 -6.89
N LYS A 101 -8.38 -10.13 -5.81
CA LYS A 101 -9.37 -9.10 -5.52
C LYS A 101 -8.80 -7.73 -5.84
N LYS A 102 -9.63 -6.88 -6.42
CA LYS A 102 -9.34 -5.47 -6.56
C LYS A 102 -9.65 -4.80 -5.23
N ASP A 103 -8.65 -4.18 -4.63
CA ASP A 103 -8.82 -3.41 -3.40
C ASP A 103 -9.05 -1.96 -3.78
N ASP A 104 -10.27 -1.52 -3.65
CA ASP A 104 -10.66 -0.13 -3.95
C ASP A 104 -10.30 0.82 -2.79
N GLY A 105 -9.72 0.28 -1.71
CA GLY A 105 -9.10 1.00 -0.60
C GLY A 105 -10.02 1.85 0.27
N GLY A 106 -11.33 1.83 0.03
CA GLY A 106 -12.35 2.54 0.83
C GLY A 106 -12.20 4.07 0.90
N SER A 107 -11.03 4.62 0.59
CA SER A 107 -10.75 6.05 0.55
C SER A 107 -10.55 6.52 -0.90
N PRO A 108 -11.11 7.68 -1.27
CA PRO A 108 -10.94 8.26 -2.62
C PRO A 108 -9.46 8.50 -2.98
N ASP A 109 -8.59 8.65 -1.98
CA ASP A 109 -7.15 8.90 -2.17
C ASP A 109 -6.32 7.63 -2.35
N ASN A 110 -6.90 6.44 -2.09
CA ASN A 110 -6.17 5.19 -2.22
C ASN A 110 -6.20 4.68 -3.65
N GLU A 111 -5.02 4.47 -4.23
CA GLU A 111 -4.89 3.83 -5.53
C GLU A 111 -5.51 2.45 -5.54
N ILE A 112 -6.13 2.09 -6.65
CA ILE A 112 -6.59 0.74 -6.89
C ILE A 112 -5.38 -0.20 -6.84
N LYS A 113 -5.30 -0.97 -5.78
CA LYS A 113 -4.28 -2.00 -5.58
C LYS A 113 -4.90 -3.37 -5.81
N TYR A 114 -4.11 -4.29 -6.30
CA TYR A 114 -4.51 -5.69 -6.28
C TYR A 114 -4.00 -6.31 -4.98
N ILE A 115 -4.89 -7.03 -4.33
CA ILE A 115 -4.56 -7.96 -3.26
C ILE A 115 -4.83 -9.36 -3.75
N LEU A 116 -3.99 -10.29 -3.34
CA LEU A 116 -4.21 -11.69 -3.55
C LEU A 116 -4.79 -12.26 -2.25
N LEU A 117 -5.98 -12.82 -2.34
CA LEU A 117 -6.58 -13.59 -1.26
C LEU A 117 -6.32 -15.06 -1.50
N GLY A 118 -6.12 -15.82 -0.44
CA GLY A 118 -5.92 -17.27 -0.52
C GLY A 118 -6.58 -17.96 0.65
N ASN A 119 -6.99 -19.21 0.43
CA ASN A 119 -7.43 -20.11 1.49
C ASN A 119 -6.44 -21.26 1.61
N TYR A 120 -5.92 -21.50 2.81
CA TYR A 120 -4.97 -22.54 3.12
C TYR A 120 -5.37 -23.21 4.44
N LYS A 121 -5.59 -24.52 4.41
CA LYS A 121 -6.03 -25.31 5.57
C LYS A 121 -7.27 -24.71 6.29
N GLY A 122 -8.23 -24.19 5.53
CA GLY A 122 -9.45 -23.59 6.08
C GLY A 122 -9.29 -22.13 6.56
N SER A 123 -8.08 -21.60 6.60
CA SER A 123 -7.82 -20.23 7.03
C SER A 123 -7.68 -19.29 5.82
N ALA A 124 -8.25 -18.08 5.94
CA ALA A 124 -8.19 -17.07 4.90
C ALA A 124 -6.96 -16.18 5.08
N PHE A 125 -6.25 -15.91 3.99
CA PHE A 125 -5.05 -15.08 3.96
C PHE A 125 -5.14 -13.95 2.95
N ARG A 126 -4.54 -12.83 3.29
CA ARG A 126 -4.36 -11.68 2.42
C ARG A 126 -2.87 -11.48 2.13
N PHE A 127 -2.55 -11.35 0.86
CA PHE A 127 -1.20 -11.03 0.39
C PHE A 127 -1.21 -9.62 -0.18
N ALA A 128 -0.44 -8.73 0.40
CA ALA A 128 -0.28 -7.36 -0.04
C ALA A 128 1.19 -7.08 -0.34
N TYR A 129 1.47 -6.40 -1.44
CA TYR A 129 2.83 -6.03 -1.82
C TYR A 129 3.05 -4.54 -1.59
N SER A 130 4.00 -4.21 -0.73
CA SER A 130 4.37 -2.83 -0.43
C SER A 130 5.40 -2.29 -1.44
N LEU A 131 5.36 -0.99 -1.67
CA LEU A 131 6.30 -0.22 -2.50
C LEU A 131 7.78 -0.47 -2.16
N GLY A 132 8.06 -0.87 -0.92
CA GLY A 132 9.42 -1.07 -0.39
C GLY A 132 10.05 -2.42 -0.69
N LYS A 133 9.47 -3.28 -1.52
CA LYS A 133 9.99 -4.62 -1.84
C LYS A 133 9.65 -5.72 -0.82
N THR A 134 8.64 -5.52 0.01
CA THR A 134 8.15 -6.51 0.96
C THR A 134 6.80 -7.06 0.55
N LEU A 135 6.61 -8.37 0.72
CA LEU A 135 5.33 -9.04 0.63
C LEU A 135 4.82 -9.24 2.06
N MET A 136 3.70 -8.65 2.37
CA MET A 136 2.99 -8.86 3.63
C MET A 136 1.96 -9.96 3.44
N ILE A 137 2.00 -10.95 4.31
CA ILE A 137 1.00 -12.02 4.40
C ILE A 137 0.26 -11.81 5.70
N SER A 138 -1.06 -11.64 5.63
CA SER A 138 -1.92 -11.46 6.79
C SER A 138 -2.89 -12.63 6.87
N LEU A 139 -2.98 -13.24 8.05
CA LEU A 139 -4.06 -14.16 8.39
C LEU A 139 -5.29 -13.32 8.70
N LEU A 140 -6.34 -13.50 7.92
CA LEU A 140 -7.61 -12.79 8.12
C LEU A 140 -8.36 -13.46 9.27
N THR A 141 -8.62 -12.70 10.31
CA THR A 141 -9.32 -13.15 11.50
C THR A 141 -10.42 -12.14 11.84
N ASP A 142 -11.56 -12.63 12.30
CA ASP A 142 -12.65 -11.79 12.81
C ASP A 142 -12.34 -11.31 14.23
N ILE A 143 -11.21 -10.63 14.40
CA ILE A 143 -10.76 -10.14 15.70
C ILE A 143 -11.29 -8.70 15.85
N ASN A 144 -11.91 -8.41 16.99
CA ASN A 144 -12.35 -7.07 17.35
C ASN A 144 -11.17 -6.20 17.80
N ASP A 145 -11.32 -4.87 17.71
CA ASP A 145 -10.27 -3.92 18.10
C ASP A 145 -9.80 -4.09 19.56
N SER A 146 -10.67 -4.57 20.46
CA SER A 146 -10.32 -4.93 21.83
C SER A 146 -9.29 -6.06 21.91
N ASP A 147 -9.31 -7.01 20.98
CA ASP A 147 -8.37 -8.14 20.94
C ASP A 147 -7.00 -7.69 20.42
N VAL A 148 -6.97 -6.63 19.58
CA VAL A 148 -5.72 -6.00 19.13
C VAL A 148 -4.91 -5.44 20.28
N PHE A 149 -5.60 -4.83 21.24
CA PHE A 149 -4.95 -4.21 22.41
C PHE A 149 -4.32 -5.28 23.31
N GLN A 150 -5.02 -6.39 23.50
CA GLN A 150 -4.52 -7.54 24.26
C GLN A 150 -3.29 -8.16 23.61
N PHE A 151 -3.24 -8.17 22.27
CA PHE A 151 -2.12 -8.69 21.51
C PHE A 151 -0.83 -7.87 21.75
N ASN A 152 -0.95 -6.55 21.81
CA ASN A 152 0.16 -5.66 22.09
C ASN A 152 0.64 -5.75 23.54
N SER A 153 -0.21 -6.21 24.47
CA SER A 153 0.10 -6.40 25.88
C SER A 153 0.65 -7.79 26.23
N LEU A 154 0.80 -8.68 25.25
CA LEU A 154 1.37 -10.01 25.46
C LEU A 154 2.74 -9.94 26.11
N PRO A 155 3.04 -10.80 27.11
CA PRO A 155 4.36 -10.91 27.71
C PRO A 155 5.43 -11.10 26.63
N GLY A 156 6.62 -10.52 26.83
CA GLY A 156 7.69 -10.56 25.86
C GLY A 156 8.10 -11.96 25.37
N LYS A 157 7.79 -13.02 26.18
CA LYS A 157 7.97 -14.44 25.81
C LYS A 157 7.04 -14.90 24.67
N LEU A 158 5.90 -14.22 24.47
CA LEU A 158 4.92 -14.49 23.41
C LEU A 158 5.01 -13.48 22.27
N ARG A 159 5.94 -12.53 22.33
CA ARG A 159 6.23 -11.65 21.20
C ARG A 159 6.82 -12.48 20.07
N LEU A 160 5.98 -12.75 19.11
CA LEU A 160 6.27 -13.61 17.97
C LEU A 160 7.26 -12.87 17.06
N ASN A 161 8.50 -13.36 17.00
CA ASN A 161 9.56 -12.73 16.21
C ASN A 161 9.16 -12.56 14.74
N GLY A 162 9.07 -11.32 14.29
CA GLY A 162 8.76 -10.95 12.90
C GLY A 162 7.29 -11.01 12.53
N ILE A 163 6.38 -11.18 13.50
CA ILE A 163 4.94 -11.11 13.31
C ILE A 163 4.41 -9.80 13.89
N HIS A 164 3.58 -9.13 13.13
CA HIS A 164 2.95 -7.89 13.50
C HIS A 164 1.44 -8.05 13.42
N PHE A 165 0.72 -7.41 14.34
CA PHE A 165 -0.71 -7.26 14.21
C PHE A 165 -0.99 -6.01 13.37
N ASN A 166 -1.90 -6.13 12.40
CA ASN A 166 -2.43 -4.98 11.66
C ASN A 166 -3.95 -5.08 11.60
N GLY A 167 -4.63 -4.04 11.11
CA GLY A 167 -6.10 -4.00 11.05
C GLY A 167 -6.77 -5.12 10.24
N TYR A 168 -6.01 -6.09 9.72
CA TYR A 168 -6.51 -7.27 9.00
C TYR A 168 -6.24 -8.58 9.75
N GLY A 169 -5.46 -8.54 10.83
CA GLY A 169 -5.07 -9.71 11.62
C GLY A 169 -3.55 -9.85 11.77
N LEU A 170 -3.12 -11.07 12.10
CA LEU A 170 -1.70 -11.41 12.21
C LEU A 170 -1.00 -11.33 10.88
N SER A 171 0.11 -10.63 10.83
CA SER A 171 0.84 -10.36 9.60
C SER A 171 2.33 -10.68 9.73
N LEU A 172 2.89 -11.21 8.66
CA LEU A 172 4.30 -11.53 8.53
C LEU A 172 4.85 -10.92 7.24
N GLU A 173 6.06 -10.36 7.33
CA GLU A 173 6.74 -9.77 6.17
C GLU A 173 7.72 -10.74 5.53
N ILE A 174 7.72 -10.77 4.20
CA ILE A 174 8.75 -11.43 3.39
C ILE A 174 9.52 -10.37 2.64
N ARG A 175 10.80 -10.21 2.97
CA ARG A 175 11.72 -9.35 2.24
C ARG A 175 12.15 -10.03 0.94
N LYS A 176 12.32 -9.25 -0.14
CA LYS A 176 12.75 -9.73 -1.46
C LYS A 176 11.92 -10.93 -1.97
N PRO A 177 10.59 -10.83 -2.08
CA PRO A 177 9.71 -11.96 -2.40
C PRO A 177 9.87 -12.51 -3.83
N ASN A 178 10.72 -11.90 -4.65
CA ASN A 178 10.89 -12.28 -6.06
C ASN A 178 11.84 -13.47 -6.26
N THR A 179 12.50 -13.96 -5.23
CA THR A 179 13.39 -15.12 -5.31
C THR A 179 12.59 -16.42 -5.21
N SER A 180 13.01 -17.45 -5.94
CA SER A 180 12.40 -18.78 -5.86
C SER A 180 12.43 -19.33 -4.44
N GLN A 181 13.53 -19.09 -3.71
CA GLN A 181 13.68 -19.48 -2.31
C GLN A 181 12.65 -18.80 -1.41
N SER A 182 12.39 -17.50 -1.57
CA SER A 182 11.38 -16.78 -0.79
C SER A 182 9.97 -17.27 -1.11
N LEU A 183 9.68 -17.61 -2.36
CA LEU A 183 8.38 -18.15 -2.75
C LEU A 183 8.16 -19.55 -2.19
N SER A 184 9.17 -20.44 -2.21
CA SER A 184 9.03 -21.81 -1.69
C SER A 184 8.74 -21.87 -0.19
N THR A 185 9.12 -20.84 0.57
CA THR A 185 8.87 -20.78 2.03
C THR A 185 7.46 -20.30 2.40
N ILE A 186 6.63 -19.87 1.43
CA ILE A 186 5.28 -19.35 1.72
C ILE A 186 4.43 -20.35 2.53
N PRO A 187 4.30 -21.63 2.19
CA PRO A 187 3.49 -22.56 2.98
C PRO A 187 3.95 -22.67 4.44
N GLN A 188 5.27 -22.73 4.68
CA GLN A 188 5.82 -22.76 6.04
C GLN A 188 5.48 -21.49 6.82
N LYS A 189 5.42 -20.34 6.15
CA LYS A 189 5.03 -19.07 6.77
C LYS A 189 3.54 -18.99 7.05
N LEU A 190 2.70 -19.59 6.21
CA LEU A 190 1.27 -19.75 6.46
C LEU A 190 1.03 -20.66 7.66
N ASP A 191 1.71 -21.81 7.73
CA ASP A 191 1.65 -22.71 8.89
C ASP A 191 2.09 -22.00 10.18
N LYS A 192 3.16 -21.23 10.09
CA LYS A 192 3.62 -20.45 11.23
C LYS A 192 2.55 -19.45 11.70
N LEU A 193 1.92 -18.69 10.80
CA LEU A 193 0.87 -17.75 11.16
C LEU A 193 -0.33 -18.43 11.82
N ILE A 194 -0.73 -19.61 11.33
CA ILE A 194 -1.82 -20.38 11.94
C ILE A 194 -1.44 -20.82 13.35
N ASN A 195 -0.28 -21.44 13.52
CA ASN A 195 0.17 -21.96 14.81
C ASN A 195 0.34 -20.82 15.85
N ASP A 196 0.92 -19.70 15.43
CA ASP A 196 1.12 -18.54 16.29
C ASP A 196 -0.22 -17.92 16.69
N PHE A 197 -1.21 -17.89 15.79
CA PHE A 197 -2.57 -17.44 16.09
C PHE A 197 -3.25 -18.34 17.09
N GLU A 198 -3.19 -19.68 16.93
CA GLU A 198 -3.75 -20.64 17.87
C GLU A 198 -3.14 -20.51 19.26
N LEU A 199 -1.82 -20.27 19.33
CA LEU A 199 -1.11 -20.07 20.58
C LEU A 199 -1.60 -18.81 21.31
N VAL A 200 -1.84 -17.73 20.59
CA VAL A 200 -2.39 -16.49 21.15
C VAL A 200 -3.81 -16.68 21.64
N MET A 201 -4.65 -17.38 20.87
CA MET A 201 -6.03 -17.65 21.29
C MET A 201 -6.07 -18.47 22.58
N LYS A 202 -5.28 -19.55 22.68
CA LYS A 202 -5.16 -20.38 23.90
C LYS A 202 -4.68 -19.55 25.10
N TYR A 203 -3.74 -18.62 24.89
CA TYR A 203 -3.29 -17.74 25.97
C TYR A 203 -4.40 -16.79 26.43
N SER A 204 -5.13 -16.20 25.50
CA SER A 204 -6.26 -15.30 25.79
C SER A 204 -7.39 -16.02 26.56
N GLU A 205 -7.70 -17.25 26.19
CA GLU A 205 -8.70 -18.10 26.88
C GLU A 205 -8.26 -18.46 28.30
N ALA A 206 -6.98 -18.76 28.50
CA ALA A 206 -6.42 -19.12 29.79
C ALA A 206 -6.31 -17.93 30.78
N ASN A 207 -6.35 -16.70 30.26
CA ASN A 207 -6.19 -15.48 31.06
C ASN A 207 -7.34 -14.48 30.87
N PRO A 208 -8.59 -14.81 31.25
CA PRO A 208 -9.75 -13.95 31.00
C PRO A 208 -9.67 -12.58 31.76
N LYS A 209 -8.88 -12.48 32.83
CA LYS A 209 -8.62 -11.21 33.52
C LYS A 209 -7.84 -10.18 32.69
N ALA A 210 -7.12 -10.61 31.69
CA ALA A 210 -6.50 -9.70 30.73
C ALA A 210 -7.56 -8.99 29.85
N LYS A 211 -8.79 -9.50 29.80
CA LYS A 211 -9.92 -8.90 29.08
C LYS A 211 -10.53 -7.67 29.76
N HIS A 212 -10.34 -7.50 31.06
CA HIS A 212 -11.03 -6.48 31.85
C HIS A 212 -10.10 -5.47 32.54
N ALA A 213 -8.81 -5.48 32.21
CA ALA A 213 -7.83 -4.56 32.80
C ALA A 213 -7.62 -3.28 31.97
N LEU A 214 -8.73 -2.78 31.39
CA LEU A 214 -8.81 -1.47 30.75
C LEU A 214 -10.08 -0.74 31.17
#